data_6a1307634349809a50af302c72df9446
#
_entry.id   6a1307634349809a50af302c72df9446
#
_cell.length_a   1.000
_cell.length_b   1.000
_cell.length_c   1.000
_cell.angle_alpha   90.00
_cell.angle_beta   90.00
_cell.angle_gamma   90.00
#
_symmetry.space_group_name_H-M   'P 1'
#
loop_
_entity.id
_entity.type
_entity.pdbx_description
1 polymer ?
#
loop_
_entity_poly.entity_id
_entity_poly.type
_entity_poly.pdbx_seq_one_letter_code
_entity_poly.pdbx_strand_id
1 'polypeptide(L)'
;MTDGPAPKSVLARGAALLRACGESEGALSLAELALRTGLPKPSAHRLIGELVRLGLVERTPEGHYRIGLALFVLGQSAPSARELRDAALPYLGDLHEETHENVHLAVPDGSDTLFLEKITGRRATPIVSRAGGRLPAHCTATGKVFLAHDPRPPHLTLPRLTPRTLVLPGQLARDLAATRARGYGVNLEEAEVGVSAVAAAVYERGRGPRPVAAISVTGGTRRLDVDRIGARVCAAARALTRALSA
;
A
#
# COMPACT_ATOMS: atom_id res chain seq x y z
N MET A 1 -8.50 -11.02 -7.25
CA MET A 1 -8.31 -12.31 -7.95
C MET A 1 -7.27 -12.07 -9.02
N THR A 2 -6.07 -12.58 -8.84
CA THR A 2 -4.97 -12.48 -9.81
C THR A 2 -5.22 -13.50 -10.93
N ASP A 3 -5.74 -13.03 -12.05
CA ASP A 3 -6.01 -13.82 -13.26
C ASP A 3 -4.74 -13.94 -14.11
N GLY A 4 -3.68 -14.46 -13.51
CA GLY A 4 -2.41 -14.73 -14.16
C GLY A 4 -2.13 -16.23 -14.24
N PRO A 5 -1.37 -16.71 -15.24
CA PRO A 5 -1.02 -18.12 -15.35
C PRO A 5 -0.32 -18.61 -14.08
N ALA A 6 -0.65 -19.81 -13.62
CA ALA A 6 -0.07 -20.41 -12.42
C ALA A 6 1.47 -20.30 -12.43
N PRO A 7 2.11 -19.91 -11.32
CA PRO A 7 3.55 -19.67 -11.25
C PRO A 7 4.32 -20.94 -11.62
N LYS A 8 5.27 -20.83 -12.57
CA LYS A 8 5.97 -21.97 -13.16
C LYS A 8 7.13 -22.49 -12.29
N SER A 9 7.88 -21.61 -11.62
CA SER A 9 9.02 -22.02 -10.78
C SER A 9 8.60 -22.38 -9.35
N VAL A 10 9.40 -23.20 -8.67
CA VAL A 10 9.18 -23.57 -7.25
C VAL A 10 9.19 -22.33 -6.36
N LEU A 11 10.14 -21.41 -6.59
CA LEU A 11 10.25 -20.15 -5.84
C LEU A 11 9.03 -19.26 -6.05
N ALA A 12 8.54 -19.13 -7.30
CA ALA A 12 7.35 -18.35 -7.58
C ALA A 12 6.09 -18.93 -6.93
N ARG A 13 5.97 -20.27 -6.88
CA ARG A 13 4.87 -20.97 -6.18
C ARG A 13 4.95 -20.76 -4.66
N GLY A 14 6.13 -20.86 -4.07
CA GLY A 14 6.36 -20.56 -2.66
C GLY A 14 6.00 -19.10 -2.32
N ALA A 15 6.47 -18.15 -3.13
CA ALA A 15 6.13 -16.74 -2.97
C ALA A 15 4.62 -16.46 -3.11
N ALA A 16 3.92 -17.17 -4.01
CA ALA A 16 2.47 -17.05 -4.13
C ALA A 16 1.73 -17.50 -2.86
N LEU A 17 2.16 -18.63 -2.26
CA LEU A 17 1.61 -19.11 -0.99
C LEU A 17 1.87 -18.11 0.16
N LEU A 18 3.08 -17.56 0.24
CA LEU A 18 3.41 -16.53 1.23
C LEU A 18 2.55 -15.27 1.07
N ARG A 19 2.37 -14.78 -0.17
CA ARG A 19 1.48 -13.64 -0.45
C ARG A 19 0.04 -13.95 -0.03
N ALA A 20 -0.49 -15.11 -0.41
CA ALA A 20 -1.86 -15.51 -0.05
C ALA A 20 -2.07 -15.52 1.48
N CYS A 21 -1.08 -16.03 2.26
CA CYS A 21 -1.11 -15.94 3.71
C CYS A 21 -1.04 -14.48 4.21
N GLY A 22 -0.16 -13.68 3.62
CA GLY A 22 0.05 -12.28 4.02
C GLY A 22 -1.11 -11.34 3.66
N GLU A 23 -1.90 -11.65 2.64
CA GLU A 23 -3.06 -10.87 2.20
C GLU A 23 -4.33 -11.19 2.99
N SER A 24 -4.32 -12.25 3.80
CA SER A 24 -5.45 -12.65 4.65
C SER A 24 -5.36 -11.99 6.03
N GLU A 25 -6.51 -11.54 6.55
CA GLU A 25 -6.60 -11.06 7.93
C GLU A 25 -6.55 -12.20 8.96
N GLY A 26 -6.74 -13.44 8.53
CA GLY A 26 -6.72 -14.64 9.35
C GLY A 26 -5.91 -15.77 8.73
N ALA A 27 -5.78 -16.87 9.48
CA ALA A 27 -5.15 -18.08 9.00
C ALA A 27 -6.01 -18.74 7.91
N LEU A 28 -5.38 -19.27 6.86
CA LEU A 28 -6.03 -19.92 5.72
C LEU A 28 -5.90 -21.44 5.79
N SER A 29 -6.94 -22.14 5.38
CA SER A 29 -6.90 -23.58 5.14
C SER A 29 -6.06 -23.91 3.90
N LEU A 30 -5.61 -25.17 3.78
CA LEU A 30 -4.92 -25.64 2.58
C LEU A 30 -5.79 -25.51 1.31
N ALA A 31 -7.10 -25.68 1.44
CA ALA A 31 -8.03 -25.57 0.30
C ALA A 31 -8.11 -24.12 -0.21
N GLU A 32 -8.20 -23.15 0.70
CA GLU A 32 -8.21 -21.73 0.35
C GLU A 32 -6.87 -21.27 -0.26
N LEU A 33 -5.74 -21.75 0.27
CA LEU A 33 -4.43 -21.50 -0.30
C LEU A 33 -4.30 -22.04 -1.72
N ALA A 34 -4.74 -23.29 -1.96
CA ALA A 34 -4.74 -23.89 -3.29
C ALA A 34 -5.62 -23.10 -4.27
N LEU A 35 -6.82 -22.68 -3.84
CA LEU A 35 -7.74 -21.88 -4.64
C LEU A 35 -7.16 -20.50 -4.98
N ARG A 36 -6.65 -19.76 -3.99
CA ARG A 36 -6.10 -18.40 -4.18
C ARG A 36 -4.85 -18.38 -5.06
N THR A 37 -4.04 -19.44 -5.01
CA THR A 37 -2.78 -19.52 -5.76
C THR A 37 -2.90 -20.24 -7.09
N GLY A 38 -4.02 -20.88 -7.38
CA GLY A 38 -4.21 -21.73 -8.56
C GLY A 38 -3.33 -23.00 -8.56
N LEU A 39 -2.74 -23.38 -7.41
CA LEU A 39 -1.89 -24.54 -7.30
C LEU A 39 -2.71 -25.82 -7.08
N PRO A 40 -2.33 -26.96 -7.70
CA PRO A 40 -2.89 -28.26 -7.33
C PRO A 40 -2.68 -28.53 -5.82
N LYS A 41 -3.72 -29.01 -5.14
CA LYS A 41 -3.70 -29.24 -3.67
C LYS A 41 -2.49 -30.04 -3.17
N PRO A 42 -2.02 -31.13 -3.85
CA PRO A 42 -0.81 -31.84 -3.44
C PRO A 42 0.46 -30.96 -3.52
N SER A 43 0.56 -30.10 -4.55
CA SER A 43 1.68 -29.18 -4.70
C SER A 43 1.66 -28.10 -3.61
N ALA A 44 0.50 -27.52 -3.35
CA ALA A 44 0.32 -26.54 -2.27
C ALA A 44 0.68 -27.16 -0.90
N HIS A 45 0.22 -28.40 -0.62
CA HIS A 45 0.52 -29.12 0.61
C HIS A 45 2.03 -29.32 0.81
N ARG A 46 2.72 -29.83 -0.21
CA ARG A 46 4.17 -30.04 -0.13
C ARG A 46 4.92 -28.75 0.10
N LEU A 47 4.61 -27.69 -0.67
CA LEU A 47 5.32 -26.41 -0.56
C LEU A 47 5.02 -25.68 0.74
N ILE A 48 3.77 -25.69 1.22
CA ILE A 48 3.45 -25.05 2.51
C ILE A 48 4.12 -25.76 3.68
N GLY A 49 4.25 -27.10 3.61
CA GLY A 49 5.02 -27.90 4.57
C GLY A 49 6.51 -27.48 4.63
N GLU A 50 7.12 -27.18 3.47
CA GLU A 50 8.48 -26.63 3.42
C GLU A 50 8.56 -25.25 4.09
N LEU A 51 7.60 -24.37 3.77
CA LEU A 51 7.55 -23.02 4.36
C LEU A 51 7.35 -23.07 5.87
N VAL A 52 6.59 -24.04 6.38
CA VAL A 52 6.44 -24.29 7.83
C VAL A 52 7.76 -24.73 8.45
N ARG A 53 8.48 -25.69 7.83
CA ARG A 53 9.78 -26.15 8.35
C ARG A 53 10.83 -25.03 8.38
N LEU A 54 10.74 -24.07 7.44
CA LEU A 54 11.60 -22.88 7.39
C LEU A 54 11.15 -21.77 8.35
N GLY A 55 10.04 -21.93 9.07
CA GLY A 55 9.48 -20.90 9.95
C GLY A 55 8.89 -19.69 9.23
N LEU A 56 8.81 -19.74 7.88
CA LEU A 56 8.22 -18.66 7.06
C LEU A 56 6.69 -18.63 7.14
N VAL A 57 6.09 -19.77 7.46
CA VAL A 57 4.66 -19.96 7.73
C VAL A 57 4.53 -20.72 9.04
N GLU A 58 3.48 -20.41 9.80
CA GLU A 58 3.06 -21.15 10.99
C GLU A 58 1.79 -21.94 10.68
N ARG A 59 1.69 -23.14 11.24
CA ARG A 59 0.45 -23.92 11.24
C ARG A 59 -0.25 -23.77 12.59
N THR A 60 -1.51 -23.33 12.58
CA THR A 60 -2.32 -23.18 13.80
C THR A 60 -2.75 -24.55 14.33
N PRO A 61 -3.21 -24.64 15.60
CA PRO A 61 -3.75 -25.88 16.16
C PRO A 61 -4.92 -26.45 15.35
N GLU A 62 -5.72 -25.58 14.72
CA GLU A 62 -6.86 -25.94 13.87
C GLU A 62 -6.43 -26.42 12.47
N GLY A 63 -5.11 -26.43 12.19
CA GLY A 63 -4.54 -26.89 10.92
C GLY A 63 -4.53 -25.85 9.80
N HIS A 64 -4.80 -24.57 10.09
CA HIS A 64 -4.69 -23.45 9.15
C HIS A 64 -3.27 -22.89 9.11
N TYR A 65 -2.99 -22.03 8.14
CA TYR A 65 -1.66 -21.48 7.86
C TYR A 65 -1.69 -19.96 7.90
N ARG A 66 -0.68 -19.36 8.53
CA ARG A 66 -0.46 -17.90 8.59
C ARG A 66 1.02 -17.57 8.44
N ILE A 67 1.34 -16.29 8.22
CA ILE A 67 2.74 -15.83 8.17
C ILE A 67 3.47 -16.15 9.48
N GLY A 68 4.66 -16.73 9.36
CA GLY A 68 5.54 -17.09 10.46
C GLY A 68 6.49 -15.95 10.86
N LEU A 69 6.99 -15.99 12.08
CA LEU A 69 7.85 -14.96 12.67
C LEU A 69 9.17 -14.75 11.88
N ALA A 70 9.68 -15.78 11.20
CA ALA A 70 10.91 -15.66 10.42
C ALA A 70 10.81 -14.61 9.30
N LEU A 71 9.62 -14.43 8.69
CA LEU A 71 9.41 -13.37 7.69
C LEU A 71 9.46 -11.96 8.28
N PHE A 72 8.98 -11.78 9.51
CA PHE A 72 9.12 -10.51 10.21
C PHE A 72 10.60 -10.19 10.45
N VAL A 73 11.38 -11.16 10.94
CA VAL A 73 12.83 -11.00 11.17
C VAL A 73 13.55 -10.65 9.88
N LEU A 74 13.28 -11.37 8.78
CA LEU A 74 13.86 -11.09 7.48
C LEU A 74 13.46 -9.71 6.95
N GLY A 75 12.20 -9.31 7.14
CA GLY A 75 11.71 -7.99 6.72
C GLY A 75 12.40 -6.83 7.46
N GLN A 76 12.81 -7.03 8.72
CA GLN A 76 13.59 -6.02 9.47
C GLN A 76 14.99 -5.78 8.88
N SER A 77 15.48 -6.69 8.05
CA SER A 77 16.77 -6.55 7.36
C SER A 77 16.68 -5.79 6.03
N ALA A 78 15.53 -5.20 5.68
CA ALA A 78 15.35 -4.36 4.50
C ALA A 78 15.69 -2.88 4.84
N PRO A 79 16.93 -2.39 4.65
CA PRO A 79 17.41 -1.12 5.23
C PRO A 79 16.60 0.08 4.78
N SER A 80 16.39 0.23 3.46
CA SER A 80 15.74 1.42 2.90
C SER A 80 14.27 1.61 3.33
N ALA A 81 13.52 0.52 3.49
CA ALA A 81 12.14 0.59 3.97
C ALA A 81 12.08 0.93 5.45
N ARG A 82 13.03 0.39 6.25
CA ARG A 82 13.13 0.66 7.68
C ARG A 82 13.54 2.10 7.95
N GLU A 83 14.62 2.57 7.33
CA GLU A 83 15.13 3.94 7.49
C GLU A 83 14.07 4.99 7.13
N LEU A 84 13.40 4.79 6.00
CA LEU A 84 12.31 5.66 5.57
C LEU A 84 11.14 5.66 6.56
N ARG A 85 10.75 4.49 7.07
CA ARG A 85 9.69 4.34 8.05
C ARG A 85 10.03 5.03 9.38
N ASP A 86 11.24 4.77 9.90
CA ASP A 86 11.71 5.33 11.16
C ASP A 86 11.80 6.87 11.08
N ALA A 87 12.29 7.41 9.96
CA ALA A 87 12.31 8.84 9.71
C ALA A 87 10.92 9.47 9.58
N ALA A 88 9.94 8.72 9.05
CA ALA A 88 8.59 9.23 8.82
C ALA A 88 7.72 9.23 10.08
N LEU A 89 7.94 8.31 11.03
CA LEU A 89 7.07 8.10 12.19
C LEU A 89 6.71 9.37 12.98
N PRO A 90 7.62 10.31 13.29
CA PRO A 90 7.27 11.56 13.98
C PRO A 90 6.24 12.39 13.20
N TYR A 91 6.42 12.55 11.89
CA TYR A 91 5.54 13.34 11.04
C TYR A 91 4.16 12.69 10.84
N LEU A 92 4.12 11.34 10.81
CA LEU A 92 2.85 10.61 10.78
C LEU A 92 2.10 10.77 12.11
N GLY A 93 2.82 10.74 13.24
CA GLY A 93 2.26 10.95 14.57
C GLY A 93 1.64 12.34 14.72
N ASP A 94 2.37 13.39 14.31
CA ASP A 94 1.88 14.77 14.36
C ASP A 94 0.61 14.95 13.51
N LEU A 95 0.60 14.43 12.27
CA LEU A 95 -0.59 14.45 11.42
C LEU A 95 -1.76 13.69 12.03
N HIS A 96 -1.49 12.57 12.70
CA HIS A 96 -2.50 11.77 13.37
C HIS A 96 -3.13 12.55 14.54
N GLU A 97 -2.31 13.16 15.41
CA GLU A 97 -2.79 13.95 16.54
C GLU A 97 -3.59 15.19 16.09
N GLU A 98 -3.20 15.81 14.97
CA GLU A 98 -3.90 16.96 14.43
C GLU A 98 -5.22 16.63 13.73
N THR A 99 -5.32 15.45 13.11
CA THR A 99 -6.45 15.11 12.25
C THR A 99 -7.39 14.08 12.87
N HIS A 100 -6.86 13.22 13.76
CA HIS A 100 -7.53 12.04 14.32
C HIS A 100 -8.04 11.03 13.28
N GLU A 101 -7.58 11.16 12.03
CA GLU A 101 -7.91 10.26 10.91
C GLU A 101 -6.78 9.23 10.69
N ASN A 102 -6.97 8.29 9.75
CA ASN A 102 -5.91 7.36 9.38
C ASN A 102 -4.79 8.08 8.63
N VAL A 103 -3.55 7.84 9.03
CA VAL A 103 -2.36 8.39 8.38
C VAL A 103 -1.51 7.26 7.83
N HIS A 104 -0.98 7.42 6.61
CA HIS A 104 -0.17 6.39 5.97
C HIS A 104 1.13 6.94 5.44
N LEU A 105 2.16 6.07 5.44
CA LEU A 105 3.34 6.18 4.60
C LEU A 105 3.25 5.15 3.49
N ALA A 106 3.45 5.55 2.26
CA ALA A 106 3.39 4.66 1.12
C ALA A 106 4.57 4.87 0.16
N VAL A 107 4.90 3.84 -0.61
CA VAL A 107 5.93 3.87 -1.66
C VAL A 107 5.36 3.36 -2.98
N PRO A 108 5.94 3.77 -4.14
CA PRO A 108 5.53 3.23 -5.44
C PRO A 108 5.95 1.76 -5.57
N ASP A 109 5.07 0.92 -6.12
CA ASP A 109 5.33 -0.50 -6.38
C ASP A 109 4.70 -0.93 -7.71
N GLY A 110 5.41 -0.68 -8.81
CA GLY A 110 4.91 -0.90 -10.17
C GLY A 110 3.68 -0.04 -10.47
N SER A 111 2.55 -0.68 -10.78
CA SER A 111 1.25 -0.02 -11.01
C SER A 111 0.45 0.24 -9.74
N ASP A 112 0.98 -0.18 -8.60
CA ASP A 112 0.33 -0.11 -7.31
C ASP A 112 1.04 0.87 -6.36
N THR A 113 0.40 1.11 -5.23
CA THR A 113 0.94 1.78 -4.07
C THR A 113 1.07 0.76 -2.95
N LEU A 114 2.26 0.59 -2.39
CA LEU A 114 2.53 -0.23 -1.21
C LEU A 114 2.52 0.65 0.05
N PHE A 115 1.67 0.32 1.01
CA PHE A 115 1.62 1.01 2.29
C PHE A 115 2.66 0.42 3.26
N LEU A 116 3.68 1.21 3.64
CA LEU A 116 4.71 0.78 4.58
C LEU A 116 4.26 0.92 6.03
N GLU A 117 3.48 1.96 6.32
CA GLU A 117 2.99 2.24 7.67
C GLU A 117 1.56 2.78 7.65
N LYS A 118 0.81 2.47 8.73
CA LYS A 118 -0.53 2.99 8.98
C LYS A 118 -0.69 3.30 10.46
N ILE A 119 -1.00 4.55 10.78
CA ILE A 119 -1.49 4.95 12.11
C ILE A 119 -3.00 5.05 12.03
N THR A 120 -3.71 4.26 12.82
CA THR A 120 -5.18 4.23 12.81
C THR A 120 -5.75 5.29 13.74
N GLY A 121 -6.59 6.16 13.20
CA GLY A 121 -7.24 7.23 13.95
C GLY A 121 -8.24 6.71 14.99
N ARG A 122 -8.40 7.42 16.10
CA ARG A 122 -9.39 7.09 17.16
C ARG A 122 -10.83 7.20 16.67
N ARG A 123 -11.09 8.04 15.65
CA ARG A 123 -12.39 8.24 14.99
C ARG A 123 -12.38 7.76 13.55
N ALA A 124 -11.38 6.93 13.22
CA ALA A 124 -11.15 6.51 11.86
C ALA A 124 -12.32 5.70 11.30
N THR A 125 -12.70 6.03 10.08
CA THR A 125 -13.53 5.15 9.27
C THR A 125 -12.76 3.85 9.02
N PRO A 126 -13.37 2.66 9.15
CA PRO A 126 -12.77 1.42 8.67
C PRO A 126 -12.40 1.57 7.20
N ILE A 127 -11.21 1.16 6.82
CA ILE A 127 -10.68 1.29 5.47
C ILE A 127 -9.91 0.04 5.06
N VAL A 128 -9.93 -0.27 3.76
CA VAL A 128 -9.27 -1.47 3.20
C VAL A 128 -7.74 -1.39 3.21
N SER A 129 -7.14 -0.20 3.34
CA SER A 129 -5.68 -0.05 3.39
C SER A 129 -5.10 -0.56 4.71
N ARG A 130 -3.99 -1.29 4.63
CA ARG A 130 -3.24 -1.82 5.79
C ARG A 130 -1.74 -1.77 5.52
N ALA A 131 -0.92 -1.75 6.56
CA ALA A 131 0.53 -1.89 6.41
C ALA A 131 0.85 -3.22 5.69
N GLY A 132 1.77 -3.17 4.71
CA GLY A 132 2.07 -4.28 3.80
C GLY A 132 1.03 -4.52 2.70
N GLY A 133 -0.10 -3.80 2.70
CA GLY A 133 -1.14 -3.88 1.68
C GLY A 133 -0.79 -3.07 0.42
N ARG A 134 -1.42 -3.45 -0.70
CA ARG A 134 -1.31 -2.77 -2.00
C ARG A 134 -2.68 -2.32 -2.48
N LEU A 135 -2.72 -1.17 -3.11
CA LEU A 135 -3.89 -0.68 -3.85
C LEU A 135 -3.45 -0.09 -5.19
N PRO A 136 -4.28 -0.16 -6.23
CA PRO A 136 -3.95 0.40 -7.53
C PRO A 136 -3.64 1.90 -7.45
N ALA A 137 -2.55 2.34 -8.08
CA ALA A 137 -2.09 3.71 -7.99
C ALA A 137 -3.10 4.73 -8.57
N HIS A 138 -3.84 4.37 -9.61
CA HIS A 138 -4.76 5.28 -10.28
C HIS A 138 -5.93 5.74 -9.41
N CYS A 139 -6.33 4.98 -8.39
CA CYS A 139 -7.49 5.25 -7.53
C CYS A 139 -7.12 5.61 -6.08
N THR A 140 -5.82 5.80 -5.78
CA THR A 140 -5.35 6.22 -4.45
C THR A 140 -4.71 7.61 -4.51
N ALA A 141 -4.85 8.41 -3.44
CA ALA A 141 -4.23 9.73 -3.37
C ALA A 141 -2.70 9.64 -3.48
N THR A 142 -2.07 8.68 -2.79
CA THR A 142 -0.63 8.40 -2.83
C THR A 142 -0.18 7.97 -4.22
N GLY A 143 -0.91 7.05 -4.86
CA GLY A 143 -0.60 6.58 -6.21
C GLY A 143 -0.70 7.69 -7.26
N LYS A 144 -1.71 8.57 -7.16
CA LYS A 144 -1.83 9.73 -8.05
C LYS A 144 -0.66 10.71 -7.88
N VAL A 145 -0.13 10.86 -6.66
CA VAL A 145 1.11 11.61 -6.41
C VAL A 145 2.28 10.98 -7.16
N PHE A 146 2.47 9.66 -7.07
CA PHE A 146 3.54 8.96 -7.79
C PHE A 146 3.38 9.10 -9.30
N LEU A 147 2.20 8.81 -9.83
CA LEU A 147 1.91 8.91 -11.26
C LEU A 147 2.05 10.34 -11.81
N ALA A 148 1.68 11.34 -11.01
CA ALA A 148 1.79 12.74 -11.39
C ALA A 148 3.24 13.21 -11.58
N HIS A 149 4.20 12.60 -10.86
CA HIS A 149 5.61 13.01 -10.87
C HIS A 149 6.53 11.96 -11.53
N ASP A 150 5.98 10.91 -12.11
CA ASP A 150 6.77 9.95 -12.89
C ASP A 150 6.78 10.36 -14.37
N PRO A 151 7.96 10.69 -14.95
CA PRO A 151 8.09 11.02 -16.35
C PRO A 151 7.82 9.82 -17.29
N ARG A 152 7.87 8.61 -16.75
CA ARG A 152 7.62 7.34 -17.46
C ARG A 152 6.72 6.46 -16.59
N PRO A 153 5.42 6.80 -16.46
CA PRO A 153 4.52 6.01 -15.64
C PRO A 153 4.41 4.58 -16.18
N PRO A 154 4.24 3.57 -15.31
CA PRO A 154 4.05 2.20 -15.73
C PRO A 154 2.79 2.08 -16.60
N HIS A 155 2.74 1.02 -17.42
CA HIS A 155 1.50 0.69 -18.10
C HIS A 155 0.43 0.34 -17.06
N LEU A 156 -0.66 1.11 -17.03
CA LEU A 156 -1.72 0.96 -16.05
C LEU A 156 -2.90 0.20 -16.64
N THR A 157 -3.33 -0.81 -15.94
CA THR A 157 -4.74 -1.24 -15.99
C THR A 157 -5.52 -0.35 -15.03
N LEU A 158 -6.74 0.04 -15.41
CA LEU A 158 -7.58 0.94 -14.62
C LEU A 158 -8.85 0.18 -14.14
N PRO A 159 -8.72 -0.81 -13.23
CA PRO A 159 -9.87 -1.56 -12.74
C PRO A 159 -10.81 -0.62 -11.98
N ARG A 160 -12.11 -0.81 -12.18
CA ARG A 160 -13.15 -0.09 -11.44
C ARG A 160 -13.35 -0.75 -10.08
N LEU A 161 -13.06 -0.05 -9.01
CA LEU A 161 -13.30 -0.49 -7.63
C LEU A 161 -14.62 0.08 -7.08
N THR A 162 -14.96 1.30 -7.52
CA THR A 162 -16.21 1.98 -7.13
C THR A 162 -16.84 2.65 -8.34
N PRO A 163 -18.08 3.15 -8.24
CA PRO A 163 -18.68 3.98 -9.29
C PRO A 163 -17.88 5.27 -9.58
N ARG A 164 -17.06 5.74 -8.64
CA ARG A 164 -16.27 6.97 -8.77
C ARG A 164 -14.84 6.74 -9.26
N THR A 165 -14.38 5.49 -9.38
CA THR A 165 -13.03 5.18 -9.89
C THR A 165 -12.83 5.77 -11.28
N LEU A 166 -11.74 6.52 -11.47
CA LEU A 166 -11.34 7.06 -12.78
C LEU A 166 -10.79 5.92 -13.65
N VAL A 167 -11.56 5.48 -14.63
CA VAL A 167 -11.19 4.37 -15.54
C VAL A 167 -10.85 4.84 -16.95
N LEU A 168 -11.05 6.12 -17.26
CA LEU A 168 -10.71 6.69 -18.56
C LEU A 168 -9.35 7.39 -18.49
N PRO A 169 -8.38 7.02 -19.34
CA PRO A 169 -7.03 7.61 -19.32
C PRO A 169 -7.02 9.14 -19.38
N GLY A 170 -7.91 9.75 -20.17
CA GLY A 170 -8.00 11.21 -20.27
C GLY A 170 -8.54 11.89 -19.00
N GLN A 171 -9.39 11.22 -18.22
CA GLN A 171 -9.84 11.75 -16.92
C GLN A 171 -8.71 11.64 -15.89
N LEU A 172 -8.02 10.51 -15.85
CA LEU A 172 -6.86 10.33 -14.98
C LEU A 172 -5.77 11.36 -15.31
N ALA A 173 -5.44 11.57 -16.58
CA ALA A 173 -4.44 12.54 -16.99
C ALA A 173 -4.74 13.96 -16.52
N ARG A 174 -6.01 14.40 -16.58
CA ARG A 174 -6.46 15.69 -16.05
C ARG A 174 -6.32 15.78 -14.52
N ASP A 175 -6.67 14.72 -13.82
CA ASP A 175 -6.53 14.70 -12.36
C ASP A 175 -5.06 14.69 -11.91
N LEU A 176 -4.18 14.00 -12.66
CA LEU A 176 -2.74 14.04 -12.43
C LEU A 176 -2.15 15.43 -12.71
N ALA A 177 -2.63 16.14 -13.73
CA ALA A 177 -2.25 17.53 -13.97
C ALA A 177 -2.69 18.46 -12.82
N ALA A 178 -3.92 18.29 -12.33
CA ALA A 178 -4.42 19.00 -11.15
C ALA A 178 -3.61 18.64 -9.88
N THR A 179 -3.22 17.39 -9.71
CA THR A 179 -2.34 16.93 -8.61
C THR A 179 -1.00 17.66 -8.62
N ARG A 180 -0.37 17.82 -9.79
CA ARG A 180 0.87 18.62 -9.93
C ARG A 180 0.65 20.09 -9.60
N ALA A 181 -0.43 20.69 -10.10
CA ALA A 181 -0.70 22.11 -9.91
C ALA A 181 -0.97 22.49 -8.45
N ARG A 182 -1.75 21.68 -7.71
CA ARG A 182 -2.07 21.93 -6.30
C ARG A 182 -1.03 21.41 -5.31
N GLY A 183 -0.12 20.51 -5.74
CA GLY A 183 0.95 19.93 -4.92
C GLY A 183 0.53 18.72 -4.05
N TYR A 184 -0.71 18.25 -4.15
CA TYR A 184 -1.20 17.07 -3.45
C TYR A 184 -2.18 16.26 -4.30
N GLY A 185 -2.17 14.94 -4.11
CA GLY A 185 -3.11 14.01 -4.73
C GLY A 185 -4.39 13.88 -3.90
N VAL A 186 -5.51 13.64 -4.55
CA VAL A 186 -6.82 13.43 -3.92
C VAL A 186 -7.47 12.18 -4.46
N ASN A 187 -8.04 11.39 -3.57
CA ASN A 187 -8.96 10.30 -3.86
C ASN A 187 -10.31 10.65 -3.25
N LEU A 188 -11.35 10.72 -4.06
CA LEU A 188 -12.73 10.97 -3.63
C LEU A 188 -13.59 9.74 -3.87
N GLU A 189 -13.56 8.80 -2.92
CA GLU A 189 -14.31 7.53 -2.99
C GLU A 189 -13.95 6.64 -4.19
N GLU A 190 -12.74 6.74 -4.72
CA GLU A 190 -12.33 5.99 -5.90
C GLU A 190 -11.83 4.57 -5.59
N ALA A 191 -11.20 4.37 -4.43
CA ALA A 191 -10.76 3.07 -3.95
C ALA A 191 -11.82 2.37 -3.10
N GLU A 192 -12.63 3.15 -2.37
CA GLU A 192 -13.67 2.66 -1.46
C GLU A 192 -14.76 3.71 -1.31
N VAL A 193 -16.04 3.27 -1.34
CA VAL A 193 -17.19 4.16 -1.20
C VAL A 193 -17.24 4.75 0.22
N GLY A 194 -17.50 6.06 0.32
CA GLY A 194 -17.54 6.77 1.59
C GLY A 194 -16.17 7.13 2.18
N VAL A 195 -15.07 6.76 1.51
CA VAL A 195 -13.70 7.02 1.95
C VAL A 195 -12.97 7.94 0.98
N SER A 196 -12.38 9.01 1.51
CA SER A 196 -11.55 9.94 0.76
C SER A 196 -10.17 10.08 1.38
N ALA A 197 -9.19 10.46 0.58
CA ALA A 197 -7.81 10.62 1.00
C ALA A 197 -7.12 11.80 0.32
N VAL A 198 -6.15 12.37 1.01
CA VAL A 198 -5.26 13.41 0.48
C VAL A 198 -3.83 13.00 0.75
N ALA A 199 -2.92 13.16 -0.23
CA ALA A 199 -1.53 12.74 -0.12
C ALA A 199 -0.57 13.76 -0.71
N ALA A 200 0.65 13.85 -0.15
CA ALA A 200 1.73 14.67 -0.70
C ALA A 200 3.02 13.87 -0.87
N ALA A 201 3.83 14.32 -1.83
CA ALA A 201 5.08 13.67 -2.23
C ALA A 201 6.20 13.91 -1.23
N VAL A 202 6.97 12.86 -0.96
CA VAL A 202 8.23 12.89 -0.20
C VAL A 202 9.37 12.58 -1.16
N TYR A 203 10.42 13.39 -1.12
CA TYR A 203 11.61 13.24 -1.96
C TYR A 203 12.84 12.92 -1.11
N GLU A 204 13.85 12.38 -1.74
CA GLU A 204 15.14 12.11 -1.12
C GLU A 204 16.26 12.68 -2.00
N ARG A 205 17.21 13.38 -1.39
CA ARG A 205 18.33 13.97 -2.12
C ARG A 205 19.16 12.88 -2.80
N GLY A 206 19.51 13.11 -4.06
CA GLY A 206 20.30 12.14 -4.85
C GLY A 206 19.50 11.04 -5.54
N ARG A 207 18.20 10.88 -5.23
CA ARG A 207 17.32 9.89 -5.89
C ARG A 207 16.58 10.43 -7.13
N GLY A 208 16.91 11.66 -7.56
CA GLY A 208 16.30 12.30 -8.74
C GLY A 208 14.94 12.95 -8.45
N PRO A 209 14.18 13.31 -9.51
CA PRO A 209 12.96 14.10 -9.39
C PRO A 209 11.72 13.29 -8.99
N ARG A 210 11.83 11.97 -8.83
CA ARG A 210 10.71 11.10 -8.47
C ARG A 210 10.51 11.05 -6.96
N PRO A 211 9.26 11.09 -6.48
CA PRO A 211 8.98 10.84 -5.08
C PRO A 211 9.45 9.44 -4.67
N VAL A 212 10.16 9.35 -3.55
CA VAL A 212 10.53 8.06 -2.94
C VAL A 212 9.41 7.50 -2.09
N ALA A 213 8.55 8.38 -1.55
CA ALA A 213 7.39 8.03 -0.74
C ALA A 213 6.28 9.07 -0.88
N ALA A 214 5.13 8.80 -0.27
CA ALA A 214 4.06 9.77 -0.04
C ALA A 214 3.47 9.56 1.36
N ILE A 215 3.10 10.68 2.00
CA ILE A 215 2.32 10.68 3.24
C ILE A 215 0.87 10.99 2.87
N SER A 216 -0.10 10.31 3.50
CA SER A 216 -1.52 10.58 3.28
C SER A 216 -2.33 10.59 4.57
N VAL A 217 -3.42 11.35 4.54
CA VAL A 217 -4.51 11.30 5.51
C VAL A 217 -5.73 10.74 4.81
N THR A 218 -6.41 9.77 5.44
CA THR A 218 -7.57 9.07 4.88
C THR A 218 -8.68 9.02 5.91
N GLY A 219 -9.87 9.43 5.52
CA GLY A 219 -11.04 9.46 6.41
C GLY A 219 -12.36 9.38 5.65
N GLY A 220 -13.46 9.46 6.38
CA GLY A 220 -14.80 9.49 5.80
C GLY A 220 -15.02 10.75 4.95
N THR A 221 -15.50 10.58 3.73
CA THR A 221 -15.69 11.66 2.73
C THR A 221 -16.44 12.89 3.27
N ARG A 222 -17.44 12.67 4.13
CA ARG A 222 -18.24 13.76 4.70
C ARG A 222 -17.51 14.62 5.73
N ARG A 223 -16.38 14.13 6.26
CA ARG A 223 -15.62 14.79 7.33
C ARG A 223 -14.28 15.33 6.85
N LEU A 224 -13.75 14.77 5.76
CA LEU A 224 -12.43 15.12 5.25
C LEU A 224 -12.48 16.43 4.46
N ASP A 225 -12.03 17.51 5.09
CA ASP A 225 -11.79 18.78 4.41
C ASP A 225 -10.49 18.68 3.59
N VAL A 226 -10.65 18.50 2.27
CA VAL A 226 -9.56 18.23 1.33
C VAL A 226 -8.51 19.33 1.32
N ASP A 227 -8.92 20.60 1.31
CA ASP A 227 -7.98 21.74 1.20
C ASP A 227 -7.20 21.96 2.50
N ARG A 228 -7.89 21.88 3.64
CA ARG A 228 -7.26 21.96 4.95
C ARG A 228 -6.27 20.83 5.18
N ILE A 229 -6.66 19.61 4.86
CA ILE A 229 -5.79 18.42 4.98
C ILE A 229 -4.66 18.49 3.96
N GLY A 230 -4.90 18.97 2.73
CA GLY A 230 -3.89 19.17 1.70
C GLY A 230 -2.73 20.02 2.16
N ALA A 231 -3.01 21.17 2.79
CA ALA A 231 -1.97 22.05 3.34
C ALA A 231 -1.12 21.34 4.42
N ARG A 232 -1.75 20.57 5.33
CA ARG A 232 -1.08 19.84 6.41
C ARG A 232 -0.20 18.70 5.90
N VAL A 233 -0.73 17.87 5.01
CA VAL A 233 0.01 16.75 4.40
C VAL A 233 1.21 17.27 3.61
N CYS A 234 1.05 18.39 2.87
CA CYS A 234 2.16 19.05 2.19
C CYS A 234 3.23 19.57 3.14
N ALA A 235 2.85 20.12 4.30
CA ALA A 235 3.80 20.59 5.30
C ALA A 235 4.61 19.42 5.89
N ALA A 236 3.94 18.34 6.30
CA ALA A 236 4.57 17.13 6.83
C ALA A 236 5.50 16.46 5.80
N ALA A 237 5.05 16.30 4.55
CA ALA A 237 5.85 15.73 3.48
C ALA A 237 7.12 16.55 3.17
N ARG A 238 7.03 17.89 3.18
CA ARG A 238 8.20 18.77 3.04
C ARG A 238 9.16 18.65 4.22
N ALA A 239 8.64 18.52 5.44
CA ALA A 239 9.46 18.33 6.63
C ALA A 239 10.23 17.00 6.58
N LEU A 240 9.56 15.91 6.25
CA LEU A 240 10.20 14.61 6.04
C LEU A 240 11.22 14.65 4.89
N THR A 241 10.91 15.30 3.76
CA THR A 241 11.86 15.49 2.65
C THR A 241 13.16 16.16 3.11
N ARG A 242 13.06 17.19 3.97
CA ARG A 242 14.25 17.83 4.53
C ARG A 242 15.05 16.91 5.45
N ALA A 243 14.37 16.12 6.28
CA ALA A 243 15.01 15.16 7.18
C ALA A 243 15.76 14.06 6.42
N LEU A 244 15.20 13.57 5.31
CA LEU A 244 15.86 12.56 4.44
C LEU A 244 17.02 13.16 3.60
N SER A 245 17.17 14.47 3.58
CA SER A 245 18.19 15.17 2.79
C SER A 245 19.32 15.76 3.63
N ALA A 246 19.21 15.64 4.96
CA ALA A 246 20.22 16.08 5.92
C ALA A 246 21.31 15.02 6.11
#